data_2e4dc9f231d5337ec52cc9c4df5d5b39
#
_entry.id   2e4dc9f231d5337ec52cc9c4df5d5b39
#
_cell.length_a   1.000
_cell.length_b   1.000
_cell.length_c   1.000
_cell.angle_alpha   90.00
_cell.angle_beta   90.00
_cell.angle_gamma   90.00
#
_symmetry.space_group_name_H-M   'P 1'
#
loop_
_entity.id
_entity.type
_entity.pdbx_description
1 polymer ?
#
loop_
_entity_poly.entity_id
_entity_poly.type
_entity_poly.pdbx_seq_one_letter_code
_entity_poly.pdbx_strand_id
1 'polypeptide(L)'
;DIHNRDKGIRRLEKAYKAGHLNKENINRRGYNKFLDMDGNTTVSINYDRIQEDARWDGLKGYLTNTDIPTADVVTAYHNLWNVEKAFRIAKSKIEIRPMFHFTRRRIEAHICICFVALKVYKELERLLKLSDIKMSVDKVLNMAKTVTTISVYMPQNKKHLIKTMPMKRHKPIAKLFEEEFWEAQ
;
A
#
# COMPACT_ATOMS: atom_id res chain seq x y z
N ASP A 1 2.84 -0.54 18.23
CA ASP A 1 1.93 -0.42 19.37
C ASP A 1 2.47 0.58 20.39
N ILE A 2 3.70 0.41 20.94
CA ILE A 2 4.32 1.30 21.95
C ILE A 2 4.27 2.77 21.57
N HIS A 3 4.81 3.13 20.38
CA HIS A 3 4.84 4.52 19.90
C HIS A 3 3.44 5.16 19.82
N ASN A 4 2.45 4.42 19.35
CA ASN A 4 1.08 4.93 19.22
C ASN A 4 0.43 5.11 20.61
N ARG A 5 0.68 4.17 21.54
CA ARG A 5 0.21 4.27 22.92
C ARG A 5 0.81 5.49 23.61
N ASP A 6 2.13 5.67 23.55
CA ASP A 6 2.82 6.81 24.17
C ASP A 6 2.31 8.16 23.63
N LYS A 7 2.09 8.22 22.30
CA LYS A 7 1.49 9.41 21.68
C LYS A 7 0.06 9.67 22.18
N GLY A 8 -0.71 8.61 22.39
CA GLY A 8 -2.06 8.68 22.94
C GLY A 8 -2.07 9.15 24.40
N ILE A 9 -1.18 8.58 25.22
CA ILE A 9 -1.01 8.95 26.64
C ILE A 9 -0.61 10.43 26.77
N ARG A 10 0.39 10.89 26.02
CA ARG A 10 0.80 12.31 26.02
C ARG A 10 -0.35 13.26 25.67
N ARG A 11 -1.28 12.85 24.78
CA ARG A 11 -2.49 13.65 24.46
C ARG A 11 -3.45 13.69 25.65
N LEU A 12 -3.66 12.56 26.33
CA LEU A 12 -4.47 12.50 27.53
C LEU A 12 -3.90 13.35 28.66
N GLU A 13 -2.59 13.25 28.91
CA GLU A 13 -1.90 14.05 29.91
C GLU A 13 -2.02 15.57 29.64
N LYS A 14 -1.87 15.96 28.36
CA LYS A 14 -2.05 17.35 27.94
C LYS A 14 -3.49 17.83 28.18
N ALA A 15 -4.47 17.00 27.83
CA ALA A 15 -5.89 17.33 28.05
C ALA A 15 -6.24 17.37 29.55
N TYR A 16 -5.66 16.49 30.36
CA TYR A 16 -5.80 16.47 31.80
C TYR A 16 -5.26 17.76 32.43
N LYS A 17 -4.02 18.14 32.10
CA LYS A 17 -3.39 19.38 32.58
C LYS A 17 -4.13 20.64 32.18
N ALA A 18 -4.81 20.61 31.02
CA ALA A 18 -5.62 21.72 30.51
C ALA A 18 -7.04 21.75 31.10
N GLY A 19 -7.42 20.78 31.96
CA GLY A 19 -8.77 20.70 32.53
C GLY A 19 -9.87 20.35 31.53
N HIS A 20 -9.52 19.79 30.38
CA HIS A 20 -10.46 19.48 29.29
C HIS A 20 -11.09 18.10 29.42
N LEU A 21 -10.71 17.30 30.40
CA LEU A 21 -11.28 15.97 30.62
C LEU A 21 -12.47 16.06 31.56
N ASN A 22 -13.58 15.49 31.12
CA ASN A 22 -14.83 15.41 31.88
C ASN A 22 -15.36 13.96 31.91
N LYS A 23 -16.43 13.70 32.64
CA LYS A 23 -17.05 12.38 32.78
C LYS A 23 -17.44 11.76 31.43
N GLU A 24 -17.80 12.57 30.43
CA GLU A 24 -18.21 12.11 29.12
C GLU A 24 -17.04 11.53 28.29
N ASN A 25 -15.80 11.89 28.64
CA ASN A 25 -14.60 11.34 28.01
C ASN A 25 -14.30 9.92 28.46
N ILE A 26 -14.89 9.45 29.57
CA ILE A 26 -14.66 8.09 30.07
C ILE A 26 -15.44 7.09 29.23
N ASN A 27 -14.73 6.38 28.37
CA ASN A 27 -15.29 5.33 27.54
C ASN A 27 -14.24 4.27 27.23
N ARG A 28 -14.65 3.11 26.68
CA ARG A 28 -13.73 2.01 26.34
C ARG A 28 -13.10 2.15 24.93
N ARG A 29 -13.19 3.34 24.30
CA ARG A 29 -12.70 3.54 22.93
C ARG A 29 -11.33 4.22 22.92
N GLY A 30 -10.42 3.68 22.11
CA GLY A 30 -9.07 4.23 21.95
C GLY A 30 -8.32 4.37 23.28
N TYR A 31 -7.71 5.51 23.50
CA TYR A 31 -6.89 5.78 24.72
C TYR A 31 -7.75 6.24 25.91
N ASN A 32 -9.01 6.61 25.69
CA ASN A 32 -9.94 6.97 26.75
C ASN A 32 -10.23 5.80 27.72
N LYS A 33 -9.92 4.56 27.30
CA LYS A 33 -9.98 3.36 28.16
C LYS A 33 -9.06 3.45 29.41
N PHE A 34 -8.08 4.35 29.39
CA PHE A 34 -7.15 4.60 30.51
C PHE A 34 -7.62 5.68 31.47
N LEU A 35 -8.81 6.25 31.24
CA LEU A 35 -9.40 7.23 32.14
C LEU A 35 -10.28 6.54 33.17
N ASP A 36 -10.15 6.97 34.43
CA ASP A 36 -11.00 6.57 35.54
C ASP A 36 -11.59 7.79 36.25
N MET A 37 -12.58 7.55 37.07
CA MET A 37 -13.11 8.56 37.99
C MET A 37 -12.46 8.43 39.36
N ASP A 38 -11.91 9.53 39.84
CA ASP A 38 -11.48 9.65 41.22
C ASP A 38 -12.53 10.43 41.99
N GLY A 39 -13.32 9.69 42.78
CA GLY A 39 -14.50 10.24 43.42
C GLY A 39 -15.64 10.56 42.45
N ASN A 40 -16.50 11.52 42.78
CA ASN A 40 -17.66 11.84 41.97
C ASN A 40 -17.45 12.94 40.91
N THR A 41 -16.25 13.58 40.88
CA THR A 41 -16.10 14.83 40.11
C THR A 41 -14.81 14.89 39.29
N THR A 42 -13.78 14.14 39.63
CA THR A 42 -12.46 14.27 38.98
C THR A 42 -12.14 13.07 38.08
N VAL A 43 -11.66 13.35 36.87
CA VAL A 43 -11.18 12.33 35.96
C VAL A 43 -9.68 12.17 36.15
N SER A 44 -9.19 10.96 36.33
CA SER A 44 -7.78 10.63 36.47
C SER A 44 -7.30 9.68 35.39
N ILE A 45 -5.97 9.65 35.17
CA ILE A 45 -5.34 8.71 34.26
C ILE A 45 -4.88 7.49 35.07
N ASN A 46 -5.40 6.32 34.69
CA ASN A 46 -5.03 5.06 35.34
C ASN A 46 -3.76 4.48 34.70
N TYR A 47 -2.63 4.70 35.36
CA TYR A 47 -1.32 4.22 34.91
C TYR A 47 -1.17 2.69 35.04
N ASP A 48 -1.87 2.06 36.00
CA ASP A 48 -1.84 0.60 36.15
C ASP A 48 -2.46 -0.10 34.95
N ARG A 49 -3.58 0.41 34.45
CA ARG A 49 -4.17 -0.08 33.21
C ARG A 49 -3.25 0.14 32.01
N ILE A 50 -2.47 1.20 31.96
CA ILE A 50 -1.49 1.43 30.91
C ILE A 50 -0.39 0.37 30.96
N GLN A 51 0.08 0.01 32.15
CA GLN A 51 1.10 -1.04 32.34
C GLN A 51 0.53 -2.43 31.98
N GLU A 52 -0.71 -2.72 32.36
CA GLU A 52 -1.37 -3.97 31.97
C GLU A 52 -1.53 -4.09 30.46
N ASP A 53 -1.96 -3.01 29.80
CA ASP A 53 -2.08 -2.97 28.34
C ASP A 53 -0.72 -3.17 27.66
N ALA A 54 0.36 -2.69 28.28
CA ALA A 54 1.72 -2.84 27.77
C ALA A 54 2.20 -4.30 27.70
N ARG A 55 1.66 -5.20 28.52
CA ARG A 55 1.99 -6.64 28.48
C ARG A 55 1.60 -7.29 27.15
N TRP A 56 0.64 -6.72 26.45
CA TRP A 56 0.14 -7.22 25.17
C TRP A 56 0.85 -6.62 23.97
N ASP A 57 1.85 -5.75 24.18
CA ASP A 57 2.59 -5.15 23.08
C ASP A 57 3.35 -6.20 22.27
N GLY A 58 3.21 -6.09 20.95
CA GLY A 58 3.86 -7.02 20.03
C GLY A 58 3.15 -8.38 19.89
N LEU A 59 2.16 -8.67 20.73
CA LEU A 59 1.35 -9.88 20.60
C LEU A 59 0.23 -9.67 19.60
N LYS A 60 -0.01 -10.68 18.76
CA LYS A 60 -1.09 -10.70 17.79
C LYS A 60 -1.80 -12.04 17.85
N GLY A 61 -3.07 -12.02 18.21
CA GLY A 61 -3.91 -13.21 18.25
C GLY A 61 -4.72 -13.36 16.97
N TYR A 62 -4.91 -14.61 16.55
CA TYR A 62 -5.79 -14.99 15.45
C TYR A 62 -6.84 -15.95 15.95
N LEU A 63 -8.10 -15.67 15.63
CA LEU A 63 -9.20 -16.56 15.89
C LEU A 63 -9.66 -17.17 14.56
N THR A 64 -9.77 -18.49 14.51
CA THR A 64 -10.21 -19.21 13.31
C THR A 64 -11.21 -20.31 13.70
N ASN A 65 -12.09 -20.64 12.77
CA ASN A 65 -13.00 -21.79 12.87
C ASN A 65 -12.54 -23.00 12.02
N THR A 66 -11.27 -23.00 11.58
CA THR A 66 -10.70 -24.07 10.77
C THR A 66 -9.69 -24.87 11.60
N ASP A 67 -9.57 -26.18 11.30
CA ASP A 67 -8.65 -27.10 11.97
C ASP A 67 -7.30 -27.22 11.24
N ILE A 68 -6.91 -26.19 10.50
CA ILE A 68 -5.60 -26.16 9.82
C ILE A 68 -4.47 -25.78 10.79
N PRO A 69 -3.22 -26.20 10.52
CA PRO A 69 -2.06 -25.87 11.35
C PRO A 69 -1.92 -24.37 11.58
N THR A 70 -1.50 -23.96 12.78
CA THR A 70 -1.36 -22.53 13.15
C THR A 70 -0.46 -21.75 12.17
N ALA A 71 0.61 -22.37 11.67
CA ALA A 71 1.51 -21.75 10.69
C ALA A 71 0.79 -21.39 9.39
N ASP A 72 -0.14 -22.24 8.96
CA ASP A 72 -0.93 -22.02 7.74
C ASP A 72 -1.98 -20.92 7.95
N VAL A 73 -2.59 -20.84 9.14
CA VAL A 73 -3.50 -19.74 9.52
C VAL A 73 -2.77 -18.41 9.42
N VAL A 74 -1.57 -18.31 10.01
CA VAL A 74 -0.76 -17.09 9.98
C VAL A 74 -0.38 -16.74 8.55
N THR A 75 0.04 -17.72 7.75
CA THR A 75 0.39 -17.51 6.33
C THR A 75 -0.80 -17.04 5.50
N ALA A 76 -1.96 -17.68 5.68
CA ALA A 76 -3.20 -17.27 5.01
C ALA A 76 -3.60 -15.83 5.37
N TYR A 77 -3.49 -15.47 6.65
CA TYR A 77 -3.77 -14.11 7.11
C TYR A 77 -2.81 -13.09 6.49
N HIS A 78 -1.51 -13.39 6.41
CA HIS A 78 -0.54 -12.52 5.74
C HIS A 78 -0.83 -12.36 4.25
N ASN A 79 -1.37 -13.39 3.59
CA ASN A 79 -1.79 -13.31 2.19
C ASN A 79 -2.96 -12.34 1.97
N LEU A 80 -3.86 -12.18 2.95
CA LEU A 80 -4.94 -11.16 2.89
C LEU A 80 -4.38 -9.75 2.72
N TRP A 81 -3.26 -9.44 3.36
CA TRP A 81 -2.61 -8.14 3.18
C TRP A 81 -2.19 -7.88 1.72
N ASN A 82 -1.76 -8.91 1.01
CA ASN A 82 -1.44 -8.81 -0.42
C ASN A 82 -2.68 -8.49 -1.27
N VAL A 83 -3.83 -9.03 -0.89
CA VAL A 83 -5.12 -8.75 -1.54
C VAL A 83 -5.53 -7.29 -1.28
N GLU A 84 -5.45 -6.83 -0.02
CA GLU A 84 -5.72 -5.42 0.32
C GLU A 84 -4.81 -4.46 -0.44
N LYS A 85 -3.52 -4.79 -0.53
CA LYS A 85 -2.55 -4.01 -1.31
C LYS A 85 -2.92 -3.97 -2.79
N ALA A 86 -3.36 -5.09 -3.37
CA ALA A 86 -3.80 -5.15 -4.76
C ALA A 86 -5.04 -4.26 -5.00
N PHE A 87 -6.03 -4.31 -4.12
CA PHE A 87 -7.19 -3.43 -4.20
C PHE A 87 -6.82 -1.95 -4.03
N ARG A 88 -5.87 -1.63 -3.17
CA ARG A 88 -5.37 -0.26 -3.01
C ARG A 88 -4.73 0.24 -4.29
N ILE A 89 -3.89 -0.57 -4.94
CA ILE A 89 -3.27 -0.24 -6.22
C ILE A 89 -4.35 -0.04 -7.29
N ALA A 90 -5.32 -0.96 -7.39
CA ALA A 90 -6.41 -0.87 -8.35
C ALA A 90 -7.22 0.45 -8.18
N LYS A 91 -7.48 0.87 -6.95
CA LYS A 91 -8.24 2.10 -6.65
C LYS A 91 -7.44 3.38 -6.87
N SER A 92 -6.14 3.40 -6.52
CA SER A 92 -5.35 4.63 -6.45
C SER A 92 -4.40 4.84 -7.63
N LYS A 93 -3.97 3.75 -8.29
CA LYS A 93 -2.97 3.82 -9.38
C LYS A 93 -3.56 3.49 -10.75
N ILE A 94 -4.49 2.54 -10.77
CA ILE A 94 -5.14 2.08 -12.00
C ILE A 94 -6.46 2.82 -12.21
N GLU A 95 -6.94 3.51 -11.17
CA GLU A 95 -8.14 4.34 -11.21
C GLU A 95 -9.40 3.57 -11.65
N ILE A 96 -9.58 2.34 -11.11
CA ILE A 96 -10.80 1.57 -11.36
C ILE A 96 -12.08 2.34 -10.95
N ARG A 97 -11.94 3.39 -10.13
CA ARG A 97 -12.99 4.33 -9.73
C ARG A 97 -12.47 5.77 -9.84
N PRO A 98 -13.32 6.74 -10.22
CA PRO A 98 -14.75 6.62 -10.54
C PRO A 98 -15.00 5.94 -11.90
N MET A 99 -16.14 5.23 -12.00
CA MET A 99 -16.55 4.55 -13.22
C MET A 99 -17.67 5.35 -13.88
N PHE A 100 -17.39 5.87 -15.07
CA PHE A 100 -18.34 6.72 -15.83
C PHE A 100 -19.13 5.93 -16.90
N HIS A 101 -19.17 4.61 -16.81
CA HIS A 101 -19.86 3.75 -17.75
C HIS A 101 -21.19 3.28 -17.15
N PHE A 102 -22.25 3.32 -17.97
CA PHE A 102 -23.61 2.98 -17.54
C PHE A 102 -24.12 1.65 -18.13
N THR A 103 -23.53 1.20 -19.23
CA THR A 103 -23.93 -0.08 -19.84
C THR A 103 -23.08 -1.23 -19.29
N ARG A 104 -23.71 -2.37 -19.05
CA ARG A 104 -23.06 -3.57 -18.51
C ARG A 104 -21.79 -3.95 -19.29
N ARG A 105 -21.87 -3.99 -20.62
CA ARG A 105 -20.75 -4.35 -21.50
C ARG A 105 -19.53 -3.42 -21.29
N ARG A 106 -19.77 -2.11 -21.16
CA ARG A 106 -18.68 -1.12 -20.95
C ARG A 106 -18.11 -1.22 -19.54
N ILE A 107 -18.96 -1.52 -18.53
CA ILE A 107 -18.52 -1.74 -17.16
C ILE A 107 -17.61 -2.97 -17.09
N GLU A 108 -18.03 -4.08 -17.68
CA GLU A 108 -17.25 -5.33 -17.72
C GLU A 108 -15.92 -5.13 -18.46
N ALA A 109 -15.92 -4.43 -19.59
CA ALA A 109 -14.71 -4.11 -20.35
C ALA A 109 -13.75 -3.24 -19.54
N HIS A 110 -14.23 -2.19 -18.85
CA HIS A 110 -13.43 -1.34 -18.00
C HIS A 110 -12.77 -2.13 -16.85
N ILE A 111 -13.57 -2.96 -16.18
CA ILE A 111 -13.07 -3.82 -15.10
C ILE A 111 -11.99 -4.77 -15.62
N CYS A 112 -12.24 -5.41 -16.79
CA CYS A 112 -11.27 -6.32 -17.40
C CYS A 112 -9.93 -5.62 -17.69
N ILE A 113 -9.97 -4.43 -18.31
CA ILE A 113 -8.76 -3.63 -18.58
C ILE A 113 -8.02 -3.29 -17.29
N CYS A 114 -8.74 -2.90 -16.23
CA CYS A 114 -8.13 -2.60 -14.94
C CYS A 114 -7.46 -3.84 -14.31
N PHE A 115 -8.06 -5.03 -14.44
CA PHE A 115 -7.43 -6.28 -13.97
C PHE A 115 -6.18 -6.64 -14.76
N VAL A 116 -6.21 -6.48 -16.09
CA VAL A 116 -5.01 -6.69 -16.92
C VAL A 116 -3.91 -5.72 -16.52
N ALA A 117 -4.23 -4.44 -16.37
CA ALA A 117 -3.28 -3.43 -15.89
C ALA A 117 -2.70 -3.77 -14.51
N LEU A 118 -3.55 -4.25 -13.58
CA LEU A 118 -3.09 -4.71 -12.26
C LEU A 118 -2.14 -5.91 -12.36
N LYS A 119 -2.43 -6.86 -13.26
CA LYS A 119 -1.55 -8.01 -13.50
C LYS A 119 -0.18 -7.57 -14.00
N VAL A 120 -0.14 -6.67 -14.99
CA VAL A 120 1.10 -6.10 -15.53
C VAL A 120 1.86 -5.34 -14.43
N TYR A 121 1.18 -4.52 -13.63
CA TYR A 121 1.79 -3.81 -12.51
C TYR A 121 2.44 -4.77 -11.50
N LYS A 122 1.73 -5.85 -11.15
CA LYS A 122 2.23 -6.87 -10.22
C LYS A 122 3.37 -7.68 -10.78
N GLU A 123 3.35 -7.98 -12.06
CA GLU A 123 4.45 -8.66 -12.74
C GLU A 123 5.71 -7.80 -12.75
N LEU A 124 5.58 -6.51 -13.04
CA LEU A 124 6.70 -5.59 -12.93
C LEU A 124 7.23 -5.50 -11.49
N GLU A 125 6.36 -5.49 -10.46
CA GLU A 125 6.78 -5.56 -9.06
C GLU A 125 7.59 -6.84 -8.77
N ARG A 126 7.19 -7.98 -9.36
CA ARG A 126 7.87 -9.27 -9.23
C ARG A 126 9.26 -9.24 -9.90
N LEU A 127 9.33 -8.74 -11.12
CA LEU A 127 10.59 -8.63 -11.88
C LEU A 127 11.60 -7.72 -11.18
N LEU A 128 11.17 -6.58 -10.65
CA LEU A 128 12.02 -5.68 -9.88
C LEU A 128 12.63 -6.35 -8.66
N LYS A 129 11.85 -7.18 -7.95
CA LYS A 129 12.35 -7.95 -6.80
C LYS A 129 13.37 -9.01 -7.22
N LEU A 130 13.12 -9.73 -8.31
CA LEU A 130 14.02 -10.77 -8.81
C LEU A 130 15.34 -10.20 -9.32
N SER A 131 15.31 -9.02 -9.92
CA SER A 131 16.49 -8.33 -10.48
C SER A 131 17.25 -7.50 -9.43
N ASP A 132 16.88 -7.55 -8.15
CA ASP A 132 17.40 -6.72 -7.04
C ASP A 132 17.44 -5.21 -7.36
N ILE A 133 16.48 -4.76 -8.16
CA ILE A 133 16.35 -3.34 -8.50
C ILE A 133 15.56 -2.64 -7.40
N LYS A 134 16.24 -1.84 -6.57
CA LYS A 134 15.66 -1.09 -5.45
C LYS A 134 14.90 0.15 -5.90
N MET A 135 13.89 -0.03 -6.76
CA MET A 135 13.02 1.03 -7.23
C MET A 135 11.55 0.63 -7.08
N SER A 136 10.68 1.62 -6.85
CA SER A 136 9.24 1.39 -6.89
C SER A 136 8.75 1.25 -8.33
N VAL A 137 7.67 0.51 -8.52
CA VAL A 137 7.01 0.35 -9.83
C VAL A 137 6.68 1.73 -10.44
N ASP A 138 6.14 2.66 -9.66
CA ASP A 138 5.80 4.01 -10.13
C ASP A 138 7.05 4.75 -10.67
N LYS A 139 8.19 4.62 -10.00
CA LYS A 139 9.45 5.25 -10.45
C LYS A 139 9.90 4.65 -11.77
N VAL A 140 9.78 3.34 -11.92
CA VAL A 140 10.12 2.63 -13.17
C VAL A 140 9.20 3.06 -14.31
N LEU A 141 7.88 3.09 -14.07
CA LEU A 141 6.92 3.54 -15.08
C LEU A 141 7.16 5.00 -15.49
N ASN A 142 7.44 5.89 -14.54
CA ASN A 142 7.75 7.28 -14.85
C ASN A 142 9.06 7.42 -15.64
N MET A 143 10.04 6.57 -15.34
CA MET A 143 11.30 6.52 -16.08
C MET A 143 11.07 5.98 -17.51
N ALA A 144 10.27 4.91 -17.66
CA ALA A 144 9.94 4.35 -18.96
C ALA A 144 9.22 5.35 -19.88
N LYS A 145 8.33 6.19 -19.33
CA LYS A 145 7.64 7.27 -20.09
C LYS A 145 8.61 8.30 -20.70
N THR A 146 9.83 8.38 -20.21
CA THR A 146 10.85 9.32 -20.72
C THR A 146 11.78 8.70 -21.76
N VAL A 147 11.58 7.41 -22.11
CA VAL A 147 12.29 6.77 -23.21
C VAL A 147 11.74 7.30 -24.52
N THR A 148 12.64 7.84 -25.35
CA THR A 148 12.25 8.43 -26.66
C THR A 148 12.48 7.40 -27.76
N THR A 149 11.54 7.32 -28.67
CA THR A 149 11.63 6.50 -29.87
C THR A 149 11.65 7.44 -31.08
N ILE A 150 12.60 7.22 -31.99
CA ILE A 150 12.68 7.93 -33.27
C ILE A 150 12.19 6.97 -34.36
N SER A 151 11.19 7.41 -35.12
CA SER A 151 10.71 6.71 -36.31
C SER A 151 11.11 7.50 -37.54
N VAL A 152 11.88 6.88 -38.40
CA VAL A 152 12.34 7.49 -39.67
C VAL A 152 11.75 6.69 -40.83
N TYR A 153 11.03 7.37 -41.70
CA TYR A 153 10.57 6.81 -42.96
C TYR A 153 11.55 7.13 -44.09
N MET A 154 12.07 6.11 -44.73
CA MET A 154 12.96 6.25 -45.86
C MET A 154 12.16 6.06 -47.19
N PRO A 155 11.84 7.13 -47.93
CA PRO A 155 10.97 7.03 -49.14
C PRO A 155 11.57 6.16 -50.22
N GLN A 156 12.89 6.15 -50.35
CA GLN A 156 13.61 5.39 -51.41
C GLN A 156 13.43 3.88 -51.26
N ASN A 157 13.41 3.37 -50.02
CA ASN A 157 13.37 1.93 -49.76
C ASN A 157 12.01 1.49 -49.17
N LYS A 158 11.07 2.41 -48.97
CA LYS A 158 9.77 2.19 -48.29
C LYS A 158 9.93 1.53 -46.92
N LYS A 159 11.08 1.74 -46.26
CA LYS A 159 11.38 1.15 -44.94
C LYS A 159 11.11 2.14 -43.82
N HIS A 160 10.46 1.65 -42.77
CA HIS A 160 10.37 2.33 -41.47
C HIS A 160 11.50 1.85 -40.58
N LEU A 161 12.34 2.76 -40.13
CA LEU A 161 13.33 2.50 -39.10
C LEU A 161 12.83 3.11 -37.79
N ILE A 162 12.65 2.26 -36.78
CA ILE A 162 12.29 2.68 -35.43
C ILE A 162 13.49 2.44 -34.55
N LYS A 163 14.00 3.49 -33.91
CA LYS A 163 15.11 3.37 -32.96
C LYS A 163 14.74 3.95 -31.60
N THR A 164 14.88 3.12 -30.57
CA THR A 164 14.70 3.55 -29.20
C THR A 164 16.00 4.18 -28.69
N MET A 165 15.91 5.35 -28.05
CA MET A 165 17.06 6.10 -27.55
C MET A 165 17.04 6.14 -26.01
N PRO A 166 17.65 5.14 -25.34
CA PRO A 166 17.79 5.15 -23.91
C PRO A 166 18.85 6.16 -23.46
N MET A 167 18.60 6.89 -22.40
CA MET A 167 19.57 7.75 -21.74
C MET A 167 20.27 6.99 -20.61
N LYS A 168 21.40 7.51 -20.09
CA LYS A 168 22.13 6.91 -18.95
C LYS A 168 21.22 6.61 -17.75
N ARG A 169 20.18 7.44 -17.50
CA ARG A 169 19.20 7.23 -16.42
C ARG A 169 18.34 5.98 -16.60
N HIS A 170 18.21 5.45 -17.81
CA HIS A 170 17.41 4.26 -18.11
C HIS A 170 18.15 2.95 -17.90
N LYS A 171 19.48 2.98 -17.69
CA LYS A 171 20.30 1.78 -17.47
C LYS A 171 19.76 0.81 -16.42
N PRO A 172 19.23 1.27 -15.27
CA PRO A 172 18.70 0.36 -14.25
C PRO A 172 17.51 -0.47 -14.74
N ILE A 173 16.66 0.10 -15.60
CA ILE A 173 15.47 -0.59 -16.12
C ILE A 173 15.79 -1.39 -17.40
N ALA A 174 16.88 -1.07 -18.10
CA ALA A 174 17.30 -1.80 -19.30
C ALA A 174 17.51 -3.30 -19.02
N LYS A 175 17.95 -3.64 -17.80
CA LYS A 175 18.13 -5.03 -17.36
C LYS A 175 16.83 -5.84 -17.24
N LEU A 176 15.68 -5.18 -17.25
CA LEU A 176 14.36 -5.84 -17.17
C LEU A 176 13.83 -6.27 -18.54
N PHE A 177 14.41 -5.76 -19.59
CA PHE A 177 14.01 -6.00 -20.96
C PHE A 177 15.17 -6.66 -21.69
N GLU A 178 14.86 -7.54 -22.61
CA GLU A 178 15.87 -8.21 -23.45
C GLU A 178 16.62 -7.18 -24.29
N GLU A 179 17.89 -7.45 -24.65
CA GLU A 179 18.71 -6.53 -25.41
C GLU A 179 18.06 -6.15 -26.75
N GLU A 180 17.34 -7.07 -27.38
CA GLU A 180 16.58 -6.85 -28.62
C GLU A 180 15.55 -5.70 -28.52
N PHE A 181 15.05 -5.41 -27.34
CA PHE A 181 14.14 -4.26 -27.13
C PHE A 181 14.84 -2.91 -27.32
N TRP A 182 16.15 -2.86 -27.10
CA TRP A 182 16.95 -1.64 -27.16
C TRP A 182 17.71 -1.50 -28.47
N GLU A 183 17.91 -2.60 -29.18
CA GLU A 183 18.46 -2.62 -30.53
C GLU A 183 17.29 -2.49 -31.52
N ALA A 184 17.39 -1.51 -32.39
CA ALA A 184 16.34 -1.13 -33.33
C ALA A 184 15.85 -2.30 -34.19
N GLN A 185 14.55 -2.47 -34.30
CA GLN A 185 13.91 -3.10 -35.46
C GLN A 185 13.77 -2.10 -36.60
#